data_8773ab9f023da69d934679ae959f693e
#
_entry.id   8773ab9f023da69d934679ae959f693e
#
_cell.length_a   1.000
_cell.length_b   1.000
_cell.length_c   1.000
_cell.angle_alpha   90.00
_cell.angle_beta   90.00
_cell.angle_gamma   90.00
#
_symmetry.space_group_name_H-M   'P 1'
#
loop_
_entity.id
_entity.type
_entity.pdbx_description
1 polymer ?
#
loop_
_entity_poly.entity_id
_entity_poly.type
_entity_poly.pdbx_seq_one_letter_code
_entity_poly.pdbx_strand_id
1 'polypeptide(L)'
;GDGIVTPIIPFVEGNIKSPEWRCREAAVMAFGSILDGPEEKILAPLVAQALPTLIDMMRDPSLHVRDTTAWTLGRISDVLVKTIKVDVHLPALITALVGGLDESPRIISNCCWSIMNLAEQLGDADADSTQLSPYYDGVVSALTRLAEKCVGFRAILHPL
;
A
#
# COMPACT_ATOMS: atom_id res chain seq x y z
N GLY A 1 -22.33 1.78 -4.77
CA GLY A 1 -22.71 2.96 -4.00
C GLY A 1 -22.59 2.75 -2.50
N ASP A 2 -22.94 3.77 -1.74
CA ASP A 2 -22.71 3.90 -0.29
C ASP A 2 -23.30 2.77 0.56
N GLY A 3 -24.39 2.16 0.12
CA GLY A 3 -25.06 1.06 0.84
C GLY A 3 -24.23 -0.17 1.10
N ILE A 4 -23.10 -0.35 0.39
CA ILE A 4 -22.21 -1.51 0.58
C ILE A 4 -21.35 -1.38 1.84
N VAL A 5 -21.11 -0.17 2.31
CA VAL A 5 -20.25 0.10 3.47
C VAL A 5 -20.84 -0.52 4.74
N THR A 6 -22.14 -0.33 4.96
CA THR A 6 -22.83 -0.80 6.16
C THR A 6 -22.66 -2.31 6.43
N PRO A 7 -22.83 -3.22 5.46
CA PRO A 7 -22.62 -4.65 5.71
C PRO A 7 -21.13 -5.07 5.72
N ILE A 8 -20.25 -4.35 5.03
CA ILE A 8 -18.83 -4.75 4.91
C ILE A 8 -18.02 -4.37 6.15
N ILE A 9 -18.25 -3.22 6.77
CA ILE A 9 -17.45 -2.78 7.92
C ILE A 9 -17.50 -3.76 9.09
N PRO A 10 -18.67 -4.28 9.55
CA PRO A 10 -18.71 -5.30 10.60
C PRO A 10 -17.95 -6.58 10.22
N PHE A 11 -17.99 -6.99 8.95
CA PHE A 11 -17.23 -8.14 8.47
C PHE A 11 -15.72 -7.89 8.57
N VAL A 12 -15.25 -6.72 8.14
CA VAL A 12 -13.84 -6.34 8.23
C VAL A 12 -13.39 -6.30 9.68
N GLU A 13 -14.10 -5.59 10.54
CA GLU A 13 -13.77 -5.45 11.97
C GLU A 13 -13.71 -6.81 12.68
N GLY A 14 -14.63 -7.72 12.36
CA GLY A 14 -14.68 -9.06 12.94
C GLY A 14 -13.57 -10.01 12.48
N ASN A 15 -12.94 -9.75 11.33
CA ASN A 15 -12.01 -10.68 10.70
C ASN A 15 -10.58 -10.15 10.58
N ILE A 16 -10.37 -8.84 10.63
CA ILE A 16 -9.04 -8.24 10.40
C ILE A 16 -7.96 -8.69 11.39
N LYS A 17 -8.35 -9.11 12.59
CA LYS A 17 -7.46 -9.63 13.64
C LYS A 17 -7.67 -11.13 13.92
N SER A 18 -8.32 -11.84 13.02
CA SER A 18 -8.54 -13.28 13.16
C SER A 18 -7.22 -14.05 13.27
N PRO A 19 -7.12 -15.11 14.08
CA PRO A 19 -5.96 -16.00 14.09
C PRO A 19 -5.78 -16.73 12.75
N GLU A 20 -6.87 -16.94 12.00
CA GLU A 20 -6.84 -17.58 10.67
C GLU A 20 -6.49 -16.56 9.58
N TRP A 21 -5.39 -16.81 8.87
CA TRP A 21 -4.91 -15.87 7.84
C TRP A 21 -5.91 -15.64 6.69
N ARG A 22 -6.71 -16.66 6.34
CA ARG A 22 -7.73 -16.50 5.29
C ARG A 22 -8.80 -15.49 5.66
N CYS A 23 -9.17 -15.44 6.95
CA CYS A 23 -10.12 -14.44 7.44
C CYS A 23 -9.51 -13.04 7.40
N ARG A 24 -8.22 -12.88 7.79
CA ARG A 24 -7.52 -11.60 7.69
C ARG A 24 -7.40 -11.13 6.24
N GLU A 25 -6.99 -12.03 5.35
CA GLU A 25 -6.88 -11.73 3.92
C GLU A 25 -8.23 -11.32 3.32
N ALA A 26 -9.30 -12.07 3.60
CA ALA A 26 -10.64 -11.75 3.14
C ALA A 26 -11.13 -10.38 3.66
N ALA A 27 -10.81 -10.02 4.90
CA ALA A 27 -11.15 -8.72 5.46
C ALA A 27 -10.43 -7.57 4.72
N VAL A 28 -9.13 -7.71 4.45
CA VAL A 28 -8.35 -6.72 3.70
C VAL A 28 -8.84 -6.62 2.26
N MET A 29 -9.11 -7.75 1.60
CA MET A 29 -9.65 -7.79 0.24
C MET A 29 -11.01 -7.09 0.16
N ALA A 30 -11.92 -7.39 1.08
CA ALA A 30 -13.24 -6.76 1.14
C ALA A 30 -13.12 -5.24 1.31
N PHE A 31 -12.24 -4.79 2.21
CA PHE A 31 -11.98 -3.36 2.42
C PHE A 31 -11.43 -2.69 1.16
N GLY A 32 -10.40 -3.27 0.54
CA GLY A 32 -9.82 -2.74 -0.69
C GLY A 32 -10.80 -2.68 -1.86
N SER A 33 -11.73 -3.64 -1.93
CA SER A 33 -12.71 -3.74 -3.02
C SER A 33 -13.80 -2.68 -2.97
N ILE A 34 -14.08 -2.09 -1.81
CA ILE A 34 -15.10 -1.04 -1.70
C ILE A 34 -14.59 0.38 -1.99
N LEU A 35 -13.27 0.55 -2.17
CA LEU A 35 -12.69 1.89 -2.30
C LEU A 35 -13.12 2.65 -3.57
N ASP A 36 -13.67 1.99 -4.58
CA ASP A 36 -14.17 2.60 -5.82
C ASP A 36 -15.68 2.90 -5.84
N GLY A 37 -16.41 2.48 -4.85
CA GLY A 37 -17.87 2.49 -4.92
C GLY A 37 -18.54 3.67 -4.23
N PRO A 38 -18.28 3.88 -2.94
CA PRO A 38 -18.87 4.95 -2.13
C PRO A 38 -18.21 6.31 -2.37
N GLU A 39 -18.88 7.36 -1.94
CA GLU A 39 -18.32 8.70 -1.99
C GLU A 39 -17.10 8.85 -1.05
N GLU A 40 -16.11 9.65 -1.46
CA GLU A 40 -14.88 9.92 -0.69
C GLU A 40 -15.17 10.34 0.76
N LYS A 41 -16.19 11.18 0.97
CA LYS A 41 -16.59 11.65 2.32
C LYS A 41 -16.97 10.52 3.28
N ILE A 42 -17.45 9.39 2.73
CA ILE A 42 -17.86 8.20 3.51
C ILE A 42 -16.62 7.31 3.75
N LEU A 43 -15.78 7.17 2.75
CA LEU A 43 -14.59 6.32 2.81
C LEU A 43 -13.45 6.95 3.63
N ALA A 44 -13.26 8.26 3.54
CA ALA A 44 -12.12 8.94 4.17
C ALA A 44 -11.95 8.66 5.67
N PRO A 45 -13.00 8.74 6.52
CA PRO A 45 -12.86 8.41 7.94
C PRO A 45 -12.55 6.94 8.18
N LEU A 46 -13.07 6.03 7.36
CA LEU A 46 -12.83 4.59 7.46
C LEU A 46 -11.40 4.26 7.09
N VAL A 47 -10.89 4.85 6.02
CA VAL A 47 -9.50 4.68 5.58
C VAL A 47 -8.54 5.27 6.61
N ALA A 48 -8.81 6.46 7.13
CA ALA A 48 -7.97 7.07 8.17
C ALA A 48 -7.86 6.20 9.42
N GLN A 49 -8.95 5.54 9.80
CA GLN A 49 -8.98 4.60 10.93
C GLN A 49 -8.26 3.29 10.62
N ALA A 50 -8.38 2.77 9.40
CA ALA A 50 -7.81 1.48 8.98
C ALA A 50 -6.32 1.54 8.64
N LEU A 51 -5.81 2.69 8.19
CA LEU A 51 -4.43 2.86 7.69
C LEU A 51 -3.36 2.31 8.63
N PRO A 52 -3.33 2.62 9.94
CA PRO A 52 -2.29 2.08 10.82
C PRO A 52 -2.28 0.55 10.85
N THR A 53 -3.46 -0.07 10.90
CA THR A 53 -3.60 -1.54 10.89
C THR A 53 -3.13 -2.11 9.55
N LEU A 54 -3.54 -1.53 8.43
CA LEU A 54 -3.11 -1.98 7.10
C LEU A 54 -1.60 -1.86 6.91
N ILE A 55 -0.99 -0.78 7.37
CA ILE A 55 0.48 -0.62 7.31
C ILE A 55 1.17 -1.72 8.11
N ASP A 56 0.68 -2.04 9.32
CA ASP A 56 1.22 -3.13 10.14
C ASP A 56 1.04 -4.50 9.47
N MET A 57 -0.04 -4.73 8.75
CA MET A 57 -0.31 -5.98 8.03
C MET A 57 0.62 -6.23 6.84
N MET A 58 1.42 -5.27 6.41
CA MET A 58 2.55 -5.50 5.50
C MET A 58 3.62 -6.43 6.10
N ARG A 59 3.57 -6.65 7.41
CA ARG A 59 4.43 -7.61 8.15
C ARG A 59 3.67 -8.84 8.64
N ASP A 60 2.48 -9.11 8.12
CA ASP A 60 1.72 -10.31 8.48
C ASP A 60 2.53 -11.59 8.18
N PRO A 61 2.47 -12.61 9.03
CA PRO A 61 3.16 -13.89 8.77
C PRO A 61 2.76 -14.56 7.45
N SER A 62 1.53 -14.34 6.97
CA SER A 62 1.03 -14.89 5.72
C SER A 62 1.42 -14.02 4.53
N LEU A 63 2.08 -14.63 3.53
CA LEU A 63 2.38 -13.99 2.25
C LEU A 63 1.10 -13.47 1.56
N HIS A 64 0.01 -14.24 1.63
CA HIS A 64 -1.27 -13.86 1.01
C HIS A 64 -1.85 -12.59 1.64
N VAL A 65 -1.77 -12.45 2.95
CA VAL A 65 -2.20 -11.23 3.65
C VAL A 65 -1.33 -10.04 3.26
N ARG A 66 0.00 -10.19 3.22
CA ARG A 66 0.92 -9.13 2.78
C ARG A 66 0.64 -8.67 1.34
N ASP A 67 0.40 -9.62 0.43
CA ASP A 67 0.10 -9.34 -0.98
C ASP A 67 -1.19 -8.52 -1.13
N THR A 68 -2.28 -8.97 -0.51
CA THR A 68 -3.57 -8.28 -0.54
C THR A 68 -3.49 -6.91 0.17
N THR A 69 -2.70 -6.82 1.24
CA THR A 69 -2.44 -5.54 1.94
C THR A 69 -1.70 -4.54 1.05
N ALA A 70 -0.64 -4.99 0.36
CA ALA A 70 0.10 -4.13 -0.57
C ALA A 70 -0.80 -3.59 -1.68
N TRP A 71 -1.66 -4.44 -2.25
CA TRP A 71 -2.66 -4.04 -3.24
C TRP A 71 -3.64 -3.00 -2.66
N THR A 72 -4.17 -3.23 -1.45
CA THR A 72 -5.10 -2.31 -0.81
C THR A 72 -4.46 -0.94 -0.51
N LEU A 73 -3.21 -0.92 -0.05
CA LEU A 73 -2.46 0.33 0.15
C LEU A 73 -2.21 1.07 -1.16
N GLY A 74 -1.92 0.34 -2.25
CA GLY A 74 -1.84 0.91 -3.59
C GLY A 74 -3.13 1.59 -4.02
N ARG A 75 -4.27 0.95 -3.77
CA ARG A 75 -5.61 1.51 -4.02
C ARG A 75 -5.87 2.80 -3.23
N ILE A 76 -5.53 2.81 -1.94
CA ILE A 76 -5.67 4.01 -1.09
C ILE A 76 -4.80 5.14 -1.62
N SER A 77 -3.56 4.85 -2.03
CA SER A 77 -2.63 5.84 -2.59
C SER A 77 -3.11 6.41 -3.93
N ASP A 78 -3.86 5.62 -4.71
CA ASP A 78 -4.43 6.04 -5.99
C ASP A 78 -5.68 6.91 -5.81
N VAL A 79 -6.69 6.40 -5.09
CA VAL A 79 -8.03 7.03 -5.08
C VAL A 79 -8.32 7.89 -3.85
N LEU A 80 -7.57 7.75 -2.76
CA LEU A 80 -7.83 8.40 -1.47
C LEU A 80 -6.57 8.98 -0.81
N VAL A 81 -5.60 9.44 -1.60
CA VAL A 81 -4.32 9.96 -1.10
C VAL A 81 -4.50 11.05 -0.03
N LYS A 82 -5.53 11.88 -0.15
CA LYS A 82 -5.83 12.96 0.82
C LYS A 82 -6.14 12.46 2.23
N THR A 83 -6.48 11.16 2.38
CA THR A 83 -6.69 10.54 3.70
C THR A 83 -5.36 10.17 4.39
N ILE A 84 -4.26 10.12 3.63
CA ILE A 84 -2.93 9.84 4.14
C ILE A 84 -2.37 11.11 4.77
N LYS A 85 -2.43 11.19 6.09
CA LYS A 85 -1.85 12.31 6.85
C LYS A 85 -0.33 12.21 6.82
N VAL A 86 0.33 13.22 6.25
CA VAL A 86 1.78 13.25 6.05
C VAL A 86 2.54 13.02 7.36
N ASP A 87 2.21 13.76 8.40
CA ASP A 87 2.91 13.68 9.68
C ASP A 87 2.64 12.41 10.48
N VAL A 88 1.52 11.73 10.21
CA VAL A 88 1.05 10.59 11.00
C VAL A 88 1.29 9.26 10.28
N HIS A 89 0.91 9.19 9.01
CA HIS A 89 0.86 7.92 8.27
C HIS A 89 2.05 7.73 7.33
N LEU A 90 2.54 8.81 6.70
CA LEU A 90 3.51 8.73 5.62
C LEU A 90 4.83 8.07 6.03
N PRO A 91 5.44 8.35 7.20
CA PRO A 91 6.69 7.71 7.59
C PRO A 91 6.58 6.17 7.65
N ALA A 92 5.55 5.66 8.33
CA ALA A 92 5.32 4.23 8.46
C ALA A 92 4.91 3.58 7.13
N LEU A 93 4.10 4.27 6.32
CA LEU A 93 3.68 3.81 5.00
C LEU A 93 4.88 3.65 4.05
N ILE A 94 5.74 4.67 3.93
CA ILE A 94 6.93 4.60 3.09
C ILE A 94 7.87 3.48 3.57
N THR A 95 8.09 3.35 4.87
CA THR A 95 8.91 2.26 5.43
C THR A 95 8.34 0.89 5.04
N ALA A 96 7.03 0.70 5.14
CA ALA A 96 6.39 -0.56 4.76
C ALA A 96 6.48 -0.84 3.25
N LEU A 97 6.27 0.17 2.40
CA LEU A 97 6.36 0.04 0.95
C LEU A 97 7.79 -0.26 0.49
N VAL A 98 8.78 0.42 1.04
CA VAL A 98 10.20 0.14 0.75
C VAL A 98 10.60 -1.27 1.20
N GLY A 99 10.14 -1.71 2.37
CA GLY A 99 10.32 -3.09 2.84
C GLY A 99 9.70 -4.12 1.89
N GLY A 100 8.56 -3.82 1.29
CA GLY A 100 7.88 -4.67 0.31
C GLY A 100 8.62 -4.84 -1.01
N LEU A 101 9.59 -3.99 -1.33
CA LEU A 101 10.43 -4.12 -2.54
C LEU A 101 11.41 -5.29 -2.49
N ASP A 102 11.59 -5.94 -1.35
CA ASP A 102 12.40 -7.15 -1.17
C ASP A 102 11.56 -8.45 -1.09
N GLU A 103 10.27 -8.35 -1.28
CA GLU A 103 9.28 -9.45 -1.15
C GLU A 103 9.02 -10.17 -2.50
N SER A 104 7.86 -10.82 -2.61
CA SER A 104 7.43 -11.50 -3.84
C SER A 104 7.15 -10.51 -4.99
N PRO A 105 7.20 -10.95 -6.26
CA PRO A 105 6.96 -10.08 -7.41
C PRO A 105 5.64 -9.30 -7.37
N ARG A 106 4.58 -9.89 -6.84
CA ARG A 106 3.28 -9.21 -6.71
C ARG A 106 3.32 -8.10 -5.67
N ILE A 107 3.93 -8.34 -4.52
CA ILE A 107 4.12 -7.33 -3.48
C ILE A 107 5.00 -6.20 -4.01
N ILE A 108 6.12 -6.52 -4.66
CA ILE A 108 6.99 -5.53 -5.32
C ILE A 108 6.20 -4.64 -6.27
N SER A 109 5.42 -5.25 -7.17
CA SER A 109 4.61 -4.52 -8.16
C SER A 109 3.61 -3.57 -7.48
N ASN A 110 2.89 -4.04 -6.47
CA ASN A 110 1.94 -3.22 -5.73
C ASN A 110 2.62 -2.09 -4.93
N CYS A 111 3.79 -2.35 -4.35
CA CYS A 111 4.57 -1.32 -3.65
C CYS A 111 5.10 -0.26 -4.62
N CYS A 112 5.61 -0.65 -5.79
CA CYS A 112 6.03 0.30 -6.82
C CYS A 112 4.86 1.16 -7.30
N TRP A 113 3.69 0.56 -7.55
CA TRP A 113 2.49 1.28 -7.93
C TRP A 113 2.03 2.28 -6.85
N SER A 114 2.05 1.87 -5.59
CA SER A 114 1.72 2.76 -4.47
C SER A 114 2.71 3.94 -4.35
N ILE A 115 4.01 3.68 -4.47
CA ILE A 115 5.06 4.73 -4.43
C ILE A 115 4.87 5.70 -5.60
N MET A 116 4.58 5.20 -6.80
CA MET A 116 4.30 6.03 -7.97
C MET A 116 3.12 6.97 -7.74
N ASN A 117 1.98 6.43 -7.25
CA ASN A 117 0.80 7.23 -6.95
C ASN A 117 1.07 8.29 -5.88
N LEU A 118 1.82 7.95 -4.82
CA LEU A 118 2.24 8.92 -3.80
C LEU A 118 3.11 10.02 -4.40
N ALA A 119 4.04 9.66 -5.28
CA ALA A 119 4.92 10.64 -5.94
C ALA A 119 4.15 11.58 -6.85
N GLU A 120 3.17 11.08 -7.61
CA GLU A 120 2.33 11.89 -8.49
C GLU A 120 1.41 12.84 -7.72
N GLN A 121 0.84 12.38 -6.61
CA GLN A 121 -0.21 13.13 -5.92
C GLN A 121 0.30 14.01 -4.76
N LEU A 122 1.43 13.67 -4.14
CA LEU A 122 2.07 14.45 -3.09
C LEU A 122 3.28 15.23 -3.59
N GLY A 123 3.73 14.95 -4.82
CA GLY A 123 4.77 15.71 -5.50
C GLY A 123 4.20 17.01 -6.08
N ASP A 124 4.97 18.08 -5.98
CA ASP A 124 4.72 19.33 -6.66
C ASP A 124 5.93 19.61 -7.56
N ALA A 125 5.72 19.55 -8.88
CA ALA A 125 6.78 19.72 -9.86
C ALA A 125 7.42 21.11 -9.82
N ASP A 126 6.69 22.10 -9.31
CA ASP A 126 7.13 23.51 -9.24
C ASP A 126 7.69 23.89 -7.86
N ALA A 127 7.67 22.99 -6.90
CA ALA A 127 8.16 23.25 -5.54
C ALA A 127 9.64 22.82 -5.37
N ASP A 128 10.43 23.64 -4.67
CA ASP A 128 11.82 23.31 -4.29
C ASP A 128 11.89 22.08 -3.37
N SER A 129 10.80 21.77 -2.68
CA SER A 129 10.67 20.59 -1.84
C SER A 129 9.23 20.08 -1.82
N THR A 130 9.07 18.76 -1.77
CA THR A 130 7.76 18.10 -1.66
C THR A 130 7.62 17.40 -0.30
N GLN A 131 6.41 16.98 0.02
CA GLN A 131 6.15 16.19 1.24
C GLN A 131 6.92 14.86 1.27
N LEU A 132 7.37 14.38 0.11
CA LEU A 132 8.19 13.17 -0.05
C LEU A 132 9.69 13.41 0.06
N SER A 133 10.16 14.66 0.05
CA SER A 133 11.59 15.00 0.05
C SER A 133 12.40 14.29 1.16
N PRO A 134 11.90 14.14 2.41
CA PRO A 134 12.63 13.43 3.45
C PRO A 134 12.88 11.95 3.16
N TYR A 135 12.08 11.35 2.27
CA TYR A 135 12.12 9.91 1.95
C TYR A 135 12.80 9.63 0.62
N TYR A 136 13.11 10.67 -0.17
CA TYR A 136 13.56 10.55 -1.55
C TYR A 136 14.79 9.65 -1.68
N ASP A 137 15.84 9.91 -0.93
CA ASP A 137 17.09 9.14 -1.02
C ASP A 137 16.88 7.65 -0.68
N GLY A 138 16.09 7.37 0.34
CA GLY A 138 15.75 5.99 0.74
C GLY A 138 14.94 5.25 -0.31
N VAL A 139 13.94 5.90 -0.89
CA VAL A 139 13.10 5.33 -1.95
C VAL A 139 13.92 5.09 -3.21
N VAL A 140 14.68 6.08 -3.68
CA VAL A 140 15.53 5.97 -4.88
C VAL A 140 16.58 4.86 -4.70
N SER A 141 17.24 4.79 -3.55
CA SER A 141 18.21 3.73 -3.26
C SER A 141 17.57 2.34 -3.29
N ALA A 142 16.38 2.18 -2.74
CA ALA A 142 15.65 0.91 -2.75
C ALA A 142 15.24 0.49 -4.17
N LEU A 143 14.72 1.42 -4.97
CA LEU A 143 14.36 1.17 -6.37
C LEU A 143 15.58 0.86 -7.23
N THR A 144 16.71 1.50 -7.00
CA THR A 144 17.98 1.22 -7.69
C THR A 144 18.45 -0.20 -7.39
N ARG A 145 18.46 -0.62 -6.12
CA ARG A 145 18.79 -2.01 -5.74
C ARG A 145 17.85 -3.03 -6.39
N LEU A 146 16.55 -2.73 -6.45
CA LEU A 146 15.59 -3.58 -7.14
C LEU A 146 15.93 -3.71 -8.64
N ALA A 147 16.22 -2.60 -9.31
CA ALA A 147 16.59 -2.60 -10.73
C ALA A 147 17.87 -3.43 -10.98
N GLU A 148 18.88 -3.31 -10.15
CA GLU A 148 20.13 -4.10 -10.23
C GLU A 148 19.86 -5.59 -10.08
N LYS A 149 19.03 -6.01 -9.12
CA LYS A 149 18.58 -7.41 -8.96
C LYS A 149 17.91 -7.93 -10.23
N CYS A 150 17.02 -7.14 -10.84
CA CYS A 150 16.31 -7.52 -12.06
C CYS A 150 17.26 -7.68 -13.26
N VAL A 151 18.25 -6.80 -13.40
CA VAL A 151 19.28 -6.89 -14.47
C VAL A 151 20.14 -8.12 -14.26
N GLY A 152 20.62 -8.38 -13.05
CA GLY A 152 21.39 -9.57 -12.70
C GLY A 152 20.65 -10.86 -13.02
N PHE A 153 19.35 -10.91 -12.74
CA PHE A 153 18.50 -12.06 -13.02
C PHE A 153 18.32 -12.30 -14.54
N ARG A 154 18.19 -11.24 -15.35
CA ARG A 154 18.18 -11.34 -16.82
C ARG A 154 19.48 -11.89 -17.39
N ALA A 155 20.62 -11.46 -16.88
CA ALA A 155 21.93 -11.94 -17.32
C ALA A 155 22.16 -13.44 -17.04
N ILE A 156 21.52 -13.98 -15.99
CA ILE A 156 21.58 -15.41 -15.65
C ILE A 156 20.64 -16.22 -16.55
N LEU A 157 19.46 -15.69 -16.90
CA LEU A 157 18.45 -16.41 -17.69
C LEU A 157 18.69 -16.37 -19.20
N HIS A 158 19.47 -15.40 -19.70
CA HIS A 158 19.84 -15.25 -21.10
C HIS A 158 21.35 -15.01 -21.22
N PRO A 159 22.20 -16.04 -20.99
CA PRO A 159 23.58 -15.95 -21.43
C PRO A 159 23.57 -15.85 -22.97
N LEU A 160 24.22 -14.80 -23.50
CA LEU A 160 24.45 -14.63 -24.96
C LEU A 160 25.18 -15.80 -25.53
#